data_0cd2cdbbc4b98c907ab3b57e9858e83e
#
_entry.id   0cd2cdbbc4b98c907ab3b57e9858e83e
#
_cell.length_a   1.000
_cell.length_b   1.000
_cell.length_c   1.000
_cell.angle_alpha   90.00
_cell.angle_beta   90.00
_cell.angle_gamma   90.00
#
_symmetry.space_group_name_H-M   'P 1'
#
loop_
_entity.id
_entity.type
_entity.pdbx_description
1 polymer ?
#
loop_
_entity_poly.entity_id
_entity_poly.type
_entity_poly.pdbx_seq_one_letter_code
_entity_poly.pdbx_strand_id
1 'polypeptide(L)'
;MDPRIVKLADLLVDYSCRVQTGDKVLIDYEGDCCKDLVRQLIKKIYAKGGLPYVDIRDSAVTRELLLSCSEEQITFMNECSLQKMKGMQAYIAIRAGGNTAELSDVPSDKLNMYYRLTSPTLDYRVNETKWVVLRYPNNSMAQLANTSLEAFEDFYFDVCTLDYSKMDRAMDALAALMERTDKVHIKGPGTDLTFSIKD
;
A
#
# COMPACT_ATOMS: atom_id res chain seq x y z
N MET A 1 9.97 -22.22 2.59
CA MET A 1 9.25 -20.94 2.54
C MET A 1 8.96 -20.51 3.97
N ASP A 2 9.21 -19.26 4.28
CA ASP A 2 8.97 -18.67 5.61
C ASP A 2 7.47 -18.73 5.96
N PRO A 3 7.06 -19.33 7.07
CA PRO A 3 5.67 -19.42 7.49
C PRO A 3 5.03 -18.04 7.78
N ARG A 4 5.84 -17.04 8.13
CA ARG A 4 5.38 -15.66 8.36
C ARG A 4 4.83 -15.04 7.07
N ILE A 5 5.46 -15.31 5.91
CA ILE A 5 5.00 -14.87 4.59
C ILE A 5 3.65 -15.52 4.24
N VAL A 6 3.49 -16.80 4.56
CA VAL A 6 2.21 -17.51 4.32
C VAL A 6 1.09 -16.87 5.15
N LYS A 7 1.34 -16.64 6.44
CA LYS A 7 0.38 -16.00 7.35
C LYS A 7 0.00 -14.58 6.89
N LEU A 8 1.00 -13.80 6.44
CA LEU A 8 0.75 -12.46 5.89
C LEU A 8 -0.11 -12.52 4.62
N ALA A 9 0.19 -13.45 3.70
CA ALA A 9 -0.60 -13.63 2.49
C ALA A 9 -2.06 -14.02 2.80
N ASP A 10 -2.29 -14.91 3.79
CA ASP A 10 -3.63 -15.27 4.25
C ASP A 10 -4.37 -14.03 4.77
N LEU A 11 -3.71 -13.23 5.62
CA LEU A 11 -4.29 -12.02 6.17
C LEU A 11 -4.70 -11.01 5.08
N LEU A 12 -3.83 -10.78 4.10
CA LEU A 12 -4.10 -9.82 3.01
C LEU A 12 -5.26 -10.27 2.13
N VAL A 13 -5.37 -11.57 1.84
CA VAL A 13 -6.42 -12.12 0.98
C VAL A 13 -7.74 -12.29 1.74
N ASP A 14 -7.70 -12.83 2.96
CA ASP A 14 -8.92 -13.22 3.69
C ASP A 14 -9.52 -12.07 4.50
N TYR A 15 -8.68 -11.24 5.12
CA TYR A 15 -9.14 -10.17 5.99
C TYR A 15 -9.10 -8.80 5.29
N SER A 16 -7.95 -8.39 4.76
CA SER A 16 -7.79 -7.03 4.21
C SER A 16 -8.63 -6.82 2.96
N CYS A 17 -8.50 -7.71 1.97
CA CYS A 17 -9.23 -7.59 0.70
C CYS A 17 -10.49 -8.45 0.64
N ARG A 18 -10.70 -9.38 1.57
CA ARG A 18 -11.88 -10.27 1.62
C ARG A 18 -12.21 -10.84 0.23
N VAL A 19 -11.19 -11.42 -0.42
CA VAL A 19 -11.28 -11.90 -1.80
C VAL A 19 -12.35 -13.00 -1.90
N GLN A 20 -13.23 -12.87 -2.89
CA GLN A 20 -14.30 -13.81 -3.20
C GLN A 20 -14.03 -14.53 -4.52
N THR A 21 -14.76 -15.62 -4.74
CA THR A 21 -14.73 -16.33 -6.04
C THR A 21 -15.13 -15.38 -7.16
N GLY A 22 -14.31 -15.34 -8.21
CA GLY A 22 -14.52 -14.47 -9.37
C GLY A 22 -13.91 -13.08 -9.23
N ASP A 23 -13.47 -12.64 -8.03
CA ASP A 23 -12.81 -11.36 -7.87
C ASP A 23 -11.52 -11.29 -8.69
N LYS A 24 -11.36 -10.24 -9.47
CA LYS A 24 -10.11 -9.88 -10.13
C LYS A 24 -9.27 -9.04 -9.17
N VAL A 25 -8.08 -9.51 -8.85
CA VAL A 25 -7.19 -8.91 -7.84
C VAL A 25 -5.91 -8.43 -8.50
N LEU A 26 -5.65 -7.13 -8.50
CA LEU A 26 -4.38 -6.59 -8.98
C LEU A 26 -3.35 -6.57 -7.84
N ILE A 27 -2.26 -7.30 -8.04
CA ILE A 27 -1.05 -7.26 -7.21
C ILE A 27 -0.06 -6.32 -7.90
N ASP A 28 0.26 -5.21 -7.27
CA ASP A 28 1.18 -4.19 -7.78
C ASP A 28 2.39 -4.11 -6.87
N TYR A 29 3.54 -4.63 -7.31
CA TYR A 29 4.70 -4.73 -6.44
C TYR A 29 5.97 -4.09 -7.01
N GLU A 30 6.84 -3.70 -6.09
CA GLU A 30 8.18 -3.18 -6.35
C GLU A 30 9.20 -3.89 -5.47
N GLY A 31 10.34 -4.25 -6.08
CA GLY A 31 11.48 -4.88 -5.41
C GLY A 31 11.45 -6.41 -5.40
N ASP A 32 12.64 -6.99 -5.57
CA ASP A 32 12.79 -8.44 -5.71
C ASP A 32 12.61 -9.20 -4.40
N CYS A 33 12.90 -8.57 -3.26
CA CYS A 33 12.83 -9.19 -1.95
C CYS A 33 11.40 -9.61 -1.55
N CYS A 34 10.36 -9.01 -2.13
CA CYS A 34 8.96 -9.38 -1.84
C CYS A 34 8.37 -10.46 -2.76
N LYS A 35 9.14 -11.01 -3.70
CA LYS A 35 8.65 -11.99 -4.69
C LYS A 35 8.01 -13.23 -4.06
N ASP A 36 8.51 -13.70 -2.92
CA ASP A 36 7.93 -14.84 -2.24
C ASP A 36 6.53 -14.54 -1.68
N LEU A 37 6.29 -13.32 -1.17
CA LEU A 37 4.95 -12.88 -0.79
C LEU A 37 4.04 -12.81 -2.02
N VAL A 38 4.50 -12.21 -3.13
CA VAL A 38 3.72 -12.14 -4.39
C VAL A 38 3.30 -13.53 -4.86
N ARG A 39 4.24 -14.50 -4.85
CA ARG A 39 3.95 -15.90 -5.23
C ARG A 39 2.90 -16.55 -4.31
N GLN A 40 2.94 -16.25 -3.01
CA GLN A 40 1.92 -16.74 -2.08
C GLN A 40 0.56 -16.09 -2.31
N LEU A 41 0.52 -14.78 -2.52
CA LEU A 41 -0.73 -14.07 -2.85
C LEU A 41 -1.40 -14.68 -4.09
N ILE A 42 -0.64 -14.92 -5.17
CA ILE A 42 -1.17 -15.55 -6.39
C ILE A 42 -1.80 -16.91 -6.06
N LYS A 43 -1.10 -17.78 -5.31
CA LYS A 43 -1.61 -19.10 -4.93
C LYS A 43 -2.88 -19.00 -4.08
N LYS A 44 -2.90 -18.09 -3.10
CA LYS A 44 -4.04 -17.91 -2.20
C LYS A 44 -5.26 -17.35 -2.92
N ILE A 45 -5.08 -16.37 -3.82
CA ILE A 45 -6.16 -15.81 -4.63
C ILE A 45 -6.77 -16.91 -5.52
N TYR A 46 -5.96 -17.71 -6.20
CA TYR A 46 -6.49 -18.86 -6.97
C TYR A 46 -7.21 -19.87 -6.09
N ALA A 47 -6.68 -20.17 -4.91
CA ALA A 47 -7.33 -21.11 -3.97
C ALA A 47 -8.71 -20.61 -3.49
N LYS A 48 -8.94 -19.28 -3.47
CA LYS A 48 -10.25 -18.66 -3.20
C LYS A 48 -11.16 -18.58 -4.43
N GLY A 49 -10.70 -19.04 -5.59
CA GLY A 49 -11.43 -18.91 -6.86
C GLY A 49 -11.36 -17.51 -7.47
N GLY A 50 -10.48 -16.65 -6.98
CA GLY A 50 -10.19 -15.33 -7.55
C GLY A 50 -9.23 -15.39 -8.73
N LEU A 51 -9.07 -14.27 -9.43
CA LEU A 51 -8.25 -14.11 -10.64
C LEU A 51 -7.13 -13.08 -10.37
N PRO A 52 -5.89 -13.51 -10.07
CA PRO A 52 -4.80 -12.59 -9.82
C PRO A 52 -4.24 -11.98 -11.12
N TYR A 53 -3.98 -10.70 -11.09
CA TYR A 53 -3.23 -9.93 -12.10
C TYR A 53 -2.02 -9.31 -11.41
N VAL A 54 -0.91 -9.14 -12.13
CA VAL A 54 0.34 -8.66 -11.54
C VAL A 54 0.93 -7.53 -12.35
N ASP A 55 1.26 -6.43 -11.67
CA ASP A 55 2.07 -5.33 -12.19
C ASP A 55 3.39 -5.25 -11.41
N ILE A 56 4.47 -5.00 -12.14
CA ILE A 56 5.81 -4.84 -11.57
C ILE A 56 6.19 -3.37 -11.72
N ARG A 57 6.63 -2.77 -10.63
CA ARG A 57 7.18 -1.41 -10.63
C ARG A 57 8.67 -1.43 -10.40
N ASP A 58 9.31 -0.43 -10.97
CA ASP A 58 10.71 -0.12 -10.75
C ASP A 58 10.87 1.40 -10.68
N SER A 59 11.36 1.89 -9.54
CA SER A 59 11.51 3.34 -9.32
C SER A 59 12.56 3.96 -10.22
N ALA A 60 13.64 3.26 -10.56
CA ALA A 60 14.67 3.78 -11.44
C ALA A 60 14.16 3.90 -12.89
N VAL A 61 13.39 2.91 -13.36
CA VAL A 61 12.72 2.99 -14.66
C VAL A 61 11.65 4.12 -14.66
N THR A 62 10.89 4.25 -13.59
CA THR A 62 9.91 5.33 -13.44
C THR A 62 10.59 6.69 -13.46
N ARG A 63 11.72 6.85 -12.76
CA ARG A 63 12.51 8.08 -12.77
C ARG A 63 12.92 8.46 -14.20
N GLU A 64 13.46 7.52 -14.96
CA GLU A 64 13.91 7.77 -16.32
C GLU A 64 12.76 8.21 -17.25
N LEU A 65 11.60 7.60 -17.12
CA LEU A 65 10.39 8.03 -17.83
C LEU A 65 10.00 9.46 -17.45
N LEU A 66 9.99 9.79 -16.15
CA LEU A 66 9.51 11.10 -15.67
C LEU A 66 10.45 12.25 -16.02
N LEU A 67 11.75 12.02 -16.16
CA LEU A 67 12.71 13.06 -16.54
C LEU A 67 12.35 13.72 -17.88
N SER A 68 11.77 12.99 -18.83
CA SER A 68 11.51 13.48 -20.18
C SER A 68 10.04 13.32 -20.64
N CYS A 69 9.14 12.86 -19.78
CA CYS A 69 7.75 12.57 -20.15
C CYS A 69 7.01 13.81 -20.68
N SER A 70 6.05 13.58 -21.57
CA SER A 70 5.06 14.57 -21.99
C SER A 70 3.71 14.38 -21.26
N GLU A 71 2.88 15.41 -21.25
CA GLU A 71 1.52 15.33 -20.70
C GLU A 71 0.67 14.30 -21.46
N GLU A 72 0.77 14.27 -22.78
CA GLU A 72 0.08 13.28 -23.65
C GLU A 72 0.47 11.84 -23.26
N GLN A 73 1.77 11.57 -23.06
CA GLN A 73 2.25 10.25 -22.67
C GLN A 73 1.68 9.80 -21.32
N ILE A 74 1.74 10.67 -20.31
CA ILE A 74 1.23 10.34 -18.96
C ILE A 74 -0.29 10.18 -18.98
N THR A 75 -1.01 11.02 -19.74
CA THR A 75 -2.46 10.90 -19.91
C THR A 75 -2.83 9.53 -20.47
N PHE A 76 -2.21 9.12 -21.56
CA PHE A 76 -2.46 7.80 -22.17
C PHE A 76 -2.12 6.64 -21.21
N MET A 77 -0.98 6.72 -20.53
CA MET A 77 -0.62 5.72 -19.52
C MET A 77 -1.66 5.61 -18.40
N ASN A 78 -2.20 6.76 -17.95
CA ASN A 78 -3.24 6.77 -16.93
C ASN A 78 -4.58 6.20 -17.46
N GLU A 79 -4.98 6.51 -18.68
CA GLU A 79 -6.18 5.94 -19.30
C GLU A 79 -6.12 4.42 -19.35
N CYS A 80 -5.00 3.83 -19.77
CA CYS A 80 -4.78 2.39 -19.76
C CYS A 80 -4.85 1.81 -18.33
N SER A 81 -4.22 2.49 -17.36
CA SER A 81 -4.20 2.07 -15.96
C SER A 81 -5.59 2.16 -15.32
N LEU A 82 -6.35 3.22 -15.61
CA LEU A 82 -7.72 3.42 -15.12
C LEU A 82 -8.66 2.36 -15.69
N GLN A 83 -8.57 2.08 -17.01
CA GLN A 83 -9.36 1.03 -17.64
C GLN A 83 -9.10 -0.33 -17.01
N LYS A 84 -7.84 -0.66 -16.72
CA LYS A 84 -7.45 -1.88 -16.01
C LYS A 84 -8.03 -1.88 -14.59
N MET A 85 -7.86 -0.77 -13.84
CA MET A 85 -8.34 -0.65 -12.45
C MET A 85 -9.84 -0.80 -12.35
N LYS A 86 -10.62 -0.25 -13.28
CA LYS A 86 -12.08 -0.41 -13.35
C LYS A 86 -12.54 -1.86 -13.50
N GLY A 87 -11.67 -2.72 -14.00
CA GLY A 87 -11.93 -4.17 -14.08
C GLY A 87 -11.63 -4.94 -12.80
N MET A 88 -11.01 -4.32 -11.77
CA MET A 88 -10.55 -5.00 -10.56
C MET A 88 -11.53 -4.81 -9.39
N GLN A 89 -11.73 -5.86 -8.59
CA GLN A 89 -12.48 -5.82 -7.35
C GLN A 89 -11.59 -5.60 -6.13
N ALA A 90 -10.30 -5.95 -6.24
CA ALA A 90 -9.34 -5.74 -5.18
C ALA A 90 -7.95 -5.34 -5.71
N TYR A 91 -7.21 -4.62 -4.86
CA TYR A 91 -5.86 -4.14 -5.14
C TYR A 91 -4.95 -4.41 -3.94
N ILE A 92 -3.82 -5.07 -4.18
CA ILE A 92 -2.79 -5.34 -3.16
C ILE A 92 -1.49 -4.73 -3.64
N ALA A 93 -1.00 -3.70 -2.97
CA ALA A 93 0.29 -3.09 -3.32
C ALA A 93 1.38 -3.45 -2.32
N ILE A 94 2.55 -3.84 -2.83
CA ILE A 94 3.73 -4.18 -2.04
C ILE A 94 4.86 -3.25 -2.45
N ARG A 95 5.34 -2.42 -1.53
CA ARG A 95 6.39 -1.43 -1.75
C ARG A 95 7.67 -1.89 -1.05
N ALA A 96 8.62 -2.39 -1.84
CA ALA A 96 9.92 -2.89 -1.38
C ALA A 96 11.09 -2.28 -2.16
N GLY A 97 10.91 -1.07 -2.69
CA GLY A 97 11.97 -0.32 -3.37
C GLY A 97 13.19 -0.11 -2.48
N GLY A 98 14.37 -0.23 -3.07
CA GLY A 98 15.65 -0.14 -2.33
C GLY A 98 16.10 1.29 -2.03
N ASN A 99 15.52 2.29 -2.67
CA ASN A 99 15.86 3.71 -2.49
C ASN A 99 14.60 4.57 -2.42
N THR A 100 14.33 5.15 -1.26
CA THR A 100 13.14 6.02 -1.07
C THR A 100 13.29 7.40 -1.71
N ALA A 101 14.51 7.79 -2.08
CA ALA A 101 14.84 9.06 -2.70
C ALA A 101 15.06 8.96 -4.23
N GLU A 102 14.69 7.84 -4.85
CA GLU A 102 14.98 7.58 -6.28
C GLU A 102 14.44 8.65 -7.24
N LEU A 103 13.34 9.30 -6.87
CA LEU A 103 12.71 10.36 -7.68
C LEU A 103 13.11 11.78 -7.27
N SER A 104 14.10 11.95 -6.38
CA SER A 104 14.42 13.25 -5.76
C SER A 104 14.96 14.30 -6.74
N ASP A 105 15.55 13.89 -7.85
CA ASP A 105 16.11 14.75 -8.90
C ASP A 105 15.17 14.91 -10.12
N VAL A 106 13.99 14.30 -10.09
CA VAL A 106 12.96 14.57 -11.10
C VAL A 106 12.41 15.98 -10.90
N PRO A 107 12.33 16.80 -11.97
CA PRO A 107 11.81 18.17 -11.85
C PRO A 107 10.42 18.21 -11.23
N SER A 108 10.19 19.18 -10.33
CA SER A 108 8.94 19.27 -9.55
C SER A 108 7.70 19.45 -10.44
N ASP A 109 7.83 20.16 -11.56
CA ASP A 109 6.74 20.33 -12.53
C ASP A 109 6.35 18.99 -13.17
N LYS A 110 7.31 18.13 -13.48
CA LYS A 110 7.07 16.77 -14.00
C LYS A 110 6.40 15.88 -12.97
N LEU A 111 6.86 15.90 -11.72
CA LEU A 111 6.24 15.15 -10.64
C LEU A 111 4.80 15.62 -10.38
N ASN A 112 4.57 16.94 -10.31
CA ASN A 112 3.24 17.50 -10.11
C ASN A 112 2.30 17.16 -11.27
N MET A 113 2.78 17.23 -12.51
CA MET A 113 2.03 16.79 -13.69
C MET A 113 1.67 15.31 -13.59
N TYR A 114 2.63 14.46 -13.28
CA TYR A 114 2.41 13.02 -13.11
C TYR A 114 1.35 12.73 -12.05
N TYR A 115 1.47 13.29 -10.84
CA TYR A 115 0.51 13.05 -9.76
C TYR A 115 -0.90 13.56 -10.13
N ARG A 116 -1.01 14.74 -10.74
CA ARG A 116 -2.28 15.30 -11.19
C ARG A 116 -2.96 14.39 -12.23
N LEU A 117 -2.20 13.93 -13.23
CA LEU A 117 -2.76 13.13 -14.32
C LEU A 117 -3.06 11.67 -13.91
N THR A 118 -2.40 11.14 -12.89
CA THR A 118 -2.62 9.78 -12.40
C THR A 118 -3.61 9.70 -11.24
N SER A 119 -4.06 10.84 -10.69
CA SER A 119 -5.04 10.87 -9.59
C SER A 119 -6.35 10.14 -9.92
N PRO A 120 -6.91 10.17 -11.15
CA PRO A 120 -8.16 9.45 -11.41
C PRO A 120 -8.09 7.94 -11.18
N THR A 121 -6.93 7.32 -11.46
CA THR A 121 -6.72 5.89 -11.16
C THR A 121 -6.60 5.66 -9.66
N LEU A 122 -5.92 6.56 -8.94
CA LEU A 122 -5.82 6.50 -7.48
C LEU A 122 -7.19 6.65 -6.82
N ASP A 123 -7.96 7.65 -7.24
CA ASP A 123 -9.29 7.95 -6.70
C ASP A 123 -10.25 6.77 -6.91
N TYR A 124 -10.27 6.19 -8.13
CA TYR A 124 -11.06 4.99 -8.41
C TYR A 124 -10.65 3.82 -7.50
N ARG A 125 -9.35 3.56 -7.37
CA ARG A 125 -8.84 2.49 -6.52
C ARG A 125 -9.29 2.65 -5.06
N VAL A 126 -9.18 3.86 -4.50
CA VAL A 126 -9.48 4.12 -3.10
C VAL A 126 -10.99 4.03 -2.82
N ASN A 127 -11.81 4.52 -3.73
CA ASN A 127 -13.26 4.65 -3.50
C ASN A 127 -14.06 3.43 -3.99
N GLU A 128 -13.57 2.71 -5.02
CA GLU A 128 -14.36 1.70 -5.72
C GLU A 128 -13.81 0.26 -5.56
N THR A 129 -12.62 0.09 -4.96
CA THR A 129 -12.04 -1.25 -4.79
C THR A 129 -11.73 -1.56 -3.32
N LYS A 130 -11.67 -2.85 -3.00
CA LYS A 130 -11.07 -3.30 -1.73
C LYS A 130 -9.55 -3.20 -1.88
N TRP A 131 -8.88 -2.42 -1.05
CA TRP A 131 -7.45 -2.22 -1.25
C TRP A 131 -6.63 -2.31 0.03
N VAL A 132 -5.39 -2.73 -0.14
CA VAL A 132 -4.35 -2.68 0.89
C VAL A 132 -3.01 -2.32 0.26
N VAL A 133 -2.26 -1.46 0.94
CA VAL A 133 -0.89 -1.10 0.58
C VAL A 133 0.00 -1.39 1.77
N LEU A 134 1.08 -2.14 1.56
CA LEU A 134 2.06 -2.41 2.60
C LEU A 134 3.48 -2.15 2.09
N ARG A 135 4.35 -1.77 2.99
CA ARG A 135 5.80 -1.84 2.76
C ARG A 135 6.28 -3.24 3.10
N TYR A 136 7.28 -3.74 2.40
CA TYR A 136 7.89 -5.04 2.71
C TYR A 136 9.33 -4.81 3.16
N PRO A 137 9.80 -5.49 4.23
CA PRO A 137 11.11 -5.25 4.80
C PRO A 137 12.24 -5.47 3.79
N ASN A 138 13.19 -4.57 3.82
CA ASN A 138 14.40 -4.60 3.01
C ASN A 138 15.55 -3.88 3.72
N ASN A 139 16.76 -3.94 3.15
CA ASN A 139 17.94 -3.31 3.74
C ASN A 139 17.79 -1.79 3.92
N SER A 140 17.13 -1.11 2.99
CA SER A 140 16.91 0.34 3.08
C SER A 140 16.07 0.70 4.31
N MET A 141 15.01 -0.06 4.57
CA MET A 141 14.15 0.17 5.74
C MET A 141 14.86 -0.18 7.06
N ALA A 142 15.59 -1.30 7.09
CA ALA A 142 16.37 -1.70 8.25
C ALA A 142 17.45 -0.67 8.61
N GLN A 143 18.13 -0.13 7.59
CA GLN A 143 19.14 0.93 7.76
C GLN A 143 18.52 2.22 8.30
N LEU A 144 17.36 2.64 7.80
CA LEU A 144 16.63 3.82 8.30
C LEU A 144 16.14 3.61 9.74
N ALA A 145 15.85 2.37 10.13
CA ALA A 145 15.48 1.99 11.50
C ALA A 145 16.69 1.73 12.42
N ASN A 146 17.93 1.89 11.94
CA ASN A 146 19.17 1.62 12.66
C ASN A 146 19.24 0.20 13.24
N THR A 147 18.81 -0.81 12.48
CA THR A 147 18.78 -2.20 12.92
C THR A 147 19.22 -3.15 11.81
N SER A 148 19.46 -4.43 12.13
CA SER A 148 19.71 -5.46 11.12
C SER A 148 18.43 -5.79 10.33
N LEU A 149 18.57 -6.32 9.12
CA LEU A 149 17.41 -6.76 8.32
C LEU A 149 16.61 -7.84 9.06
N GLU A 150 17.28 -8.82 9.65
CA GLU A 150 16.62 -9.91 10.38
C GLU A 150 15.78 -9.40 11.56
N ALA A 151 16.33 -8.52 12.41
CA ALA A 151 15.60 -7.93 13.51
C ALA A 151 14.45 -7.03 13.05
N PHE A 152 14.61 -6.35 11.89
CA PHE A 152 13.54 -5.56 11.30
C PHE A 152 12.43 -6.44 10.71
N GLU A 153 12.78 -7.57 10.09
CA GLU A 153 11.79 -8.55 9.60
C GLU A 153 10.99 -9.16 10.75
N ASP A 154 11.63 -9.55 11.83
CA ASP A 154 10.94 -10.08 13.03
C ASP A 154 9.92 -9.07 13.56
N PHE A 155 10.34 -7.83 13.79
CA PHE A 155 9.44 -6.76 14.20
C PHE A 155 8.29 -6.54 13.19
N TYR A 156 8.61 -6.49 11.88
CA TYR A 156 7.62 -6.28 10.83
C TYR A 156 6.56 -7.36 10.81
N PHE A 157 6.96 -8.63 10.82
CA PHE A 157 6.02 -9.73 10.78
C PHE A 157 5.20 -9.84 12.07
N ASP A 158 5.78 -9.57 13.22
CA ASP A 158 5.06 -9.53 14.49
C ASP A 158 3.93 -8.48 14.45
N VAL A 159 4.22 -7.28 13.94
CA VAL A 159 3.22 -6.21 13.83
C VAL A 159 2.21 -6.49 12.72
N CYS A 160 2.66 -6.88 11.52
CA CYS A 160 1.79 -7.03 10.35
C CYS A 160 0.95 -8.32 10.35
N THR A 161 1.20 -9.25 11.27
CA THR A 161 0.42 -10.49 11.39
C THR A 161 -0.35 -10.61 12.70
N LEU A 162 -0.65 -9.50 13.35
CA LEU A 162 -1.53 -9.43 14.53
C LEU A 162 -2.95 -9.92 14.21
N ASP A 163 -3.70 -10.24 15.25
CA ASP A 163 -5.13 -10.55 15.11
C ASP A 163 -5.93 -9.25 14.91
N TYR A 164 -6.07 -8.86 13.64
CA TYR A 164 -6.76 -7.63 13.25
C TYR A 164 -8.25 -7.65 13.62
N SER A 165 -8.88 -8.81 13.68
CA SER A 165 -10.28 -8.91 14.12
C SER A 165 -10.45 -8.54 15.60
N LYS A 166 -9.42 -8.82 16.39
CA LYS A 166 -9.37 -8.46 17.81
C LYS A 166 -9.05 -6.98 17.99
N MET A 167 -8.16 -6.43 17.15
CA MET A 167 -7.87 -4.99 17.14
C MET A 167 -9.08 -4.17 16.72
N ASP A 168 -9.82 -4.59 15.70
CA ASP A 168 -11.03 -3.93 15.20
C ASP A 168 -12.03 -3.74 16.35
N ARG A 169 -12.37 -4.81 17.06
CA ARG A 169 -13.24 -4.73 18.25
C ARG A 169 -12.70 -3.85 19.37
N ALA A 170 -11.37 -3.83 19.55
CA ALA A 170 -10.74 -2.98 20.58
C ALA A 170 -10.81 -1.49 20.23
N MET A 171 -10.86 -1.15 18.93
CA MET A 171 -10.98 0.23 18.46
C MET A 171 -12.39 0.80 18.52
N ASP A 172 -13.44 -0.03 18.62
CA ASP A 172 -14.84 0.42 18.66
C ASP A 172 -15.10 1.47 19.73
N ALA A 173 -14.55 1.28 20.92
CA ALA A 173 -14.74 2.21 22.04
C ALA A 173 -14.09 3.58 21.78
N LEU A 174 -12.92 3.59 21.12
CA LEU A 174 -12.23 4.82 20.73
C LEU A 174 -12.96 5.52 19.58
N ALA A 175 -13.40 4.78 18.58
CA ALA A 175 -14.18 5.31 17.47
C ALA A 175 -15.45 5.99 17.96
N ALA A 176 -16.23 5.32 18.81
CA ALA A 176 -17.44 5.88 19.42
C ALA A 176 -17.15 7.12 20.32
N LEU A 177 -15.98 7.17 20.95
CA LEU A 177 -15.54 8.37 21.69
C LEU A 177 -15.26 9.52 20.71
N MET A 178 -14.55 9.28 19.64
CA MET A 178 -14.20 10.30 18.63
C MET A 178 -15.45 10.86 17.95
N GLU A 179 -16.41 10.02 17.56
CA GLU A 179 -17.68 10.44 16.92
C GLU A 179 -18.48 11.44 17.76
N ARG A 180 -18.48 11.29 19.09
CA ARG A 180 -19.18 12.21 20.02
C ARG A 180 -18.34 13.39 20.51
N THR A 181 -17.03 13.41 20.19
CA THR A 181 -16.10 14.45 20.65
C THR A 181 -16.14 15.64 19.68
N ASP A 182 -16.19 16.84 20.22
CA ASP A 182 -15.98 18.09 19.46
C ASP A 182 -14.53 18.57 19.62
N LYS A 183 -14.07 18.72 20.85
CA LYS A 183 -12.76 19.31 21.14
C LYS A 183 -11.76 18.25 21.56
N VAL A 184 -10.61 18.30 20.94
CA VAL A 184 -9.43 17.50 21.31
C VAL A 184 -8.37 18.43 21.88
N HIS A 185 -7.80 18.05 23.03
CA HIS A 185 -6.69 18.74 23.65
C HIS A 185 -5.48 17.79 23.77
N ILE A 186 -4.39 18.13 23.11
CA ILE A 186 -3.12 17.39 23.16
C ILE A 186 -2.15 18.18 23.99
N LYS A 187 -1.66 17.58 25.11
CA LYS A 187 -0.70 18.20 26.01
C LYS A 187 0.51 17.31 26.21
N GLY A 188 1.70 17.88 26.07
CA GLY A 188 2.98 17.19 26.24
C GLY A 188 4.14 18.18 26.40
N PRO A 189 5.37 17.73 26.58
CA PRO A 189 6.53 18.61 26.65
C PRO A 189 6.62 19.48 25.39
N GLY A 190 6.52 20.82 25.56
CA GLY A 190 6.55 21.78 24.44
C GLY A 190 5.30 21.79 23.55
N THR A 191 4.22 21.09 23.93
CA THR A 191 2.98 21.02 23.15
C THR A 191 1.77 21.30 24.04
N ASP A 192 0.92 22.23 23.61
CA ASP A 192 -0.41 22.52 24.19
C ASP A 192 -1.32 22.94 23.03
N LEU A 193 -2.02 21.97 22.43
CA LEU A 193 -2.79 22.13 21.21
C LEU A 193 -4.26 21.76 21.45
N THR A 194 -5.16 22.69 21.13
CA THR A 194 -6.61 22.43 21.17
C THR A 194 -7.24 22.72 19.80
N PHE A 195 -8.06 21.79 19.32
CA PHE A 195 -8.78 21.93 18.05
C PHE A 195 -10.11 21.17 18.08
N SER A 196 -11.03 21.54 17.14
CA SER A 196 -12.26 20.80 16.88
C SER A 196 -12.03 19.69 15.87
N ILE A 197 -12.72 18.55 16.05
CA ILE A 197 -12.79 17.44 15.08
C ILE A 197 -14.20 17.27 14.50
N LYS A 198 -15.10 18.24 14.76
CA LYS A 198 -16.39 18.35 14.06
C LYS A 198 -16.25 19.22 12.83
N ASP A 199 -16.95 18.80 11.75
CA ASP A 199 -17.08 19.57 10.50
C ASP A 199 -17.79 20.91 10.72
#